data_8523bbf73ec51efa05b08efcf26d9f2a
#
_entry.id   8523bbf73ec51efa05b08efcf26d9f2a
#
_cell.length_a   1.000
_cell.length_b   1.000
_cell.length_c   1.000
_cell.angle_alpha   90.00
_cell.angle_beta   90.00
_cell.angle_gamma   90.00
#
_symmetry.space_group_name_H-M   'P 1'
#
loop_
_entity.id
_entity.type
_entity.pdbx_description
1 polymer ?
#
loop_
_entity_poly.entity_id
_entity_poly.type
_entity_poly.pdbx_seq_one_letter_code
_entity_poly.pdbx_strand_id
1 'polypeptide(L)'
;LKDIKFGHLELTNYDGKNYSFGNPKDNLKANIKIKNKNFTFNLIKSGSVGLAESYMNDHFETKNLSNLIEITARNIKQIHKFSGLLDFSFINYLKNIFIKNTKNRSKTNISKHYDLGNEFFSLWLDKTLTYSSAIFDEKNKDLSDAQNNKYQKLIDLIKPGTGDKVLEIGCGWGGFAEYLGKKYDVKLDCITTVSYTHLTLPTSTHG
;
A
#
# COMPACT_ATOMS: atom_id res chain seq x y z
N LEU A 1 7.48 -17.99 15.94
CA LEU A 1 6.19 -18.35 15.31
C LEU A 1 5.24 -19.14 16.22
N LYS A 2 5.71 -19.66 17.39
CA LYS A 2 4.84 -20.39 18.34
C LYS A 2 3.64 -19.59 18.85
N ASP A 3 3.67 -18.26 18.76
CA ASP A 3 2.65 -17.36 19.30
C ASP A 3 1.70 -16.80 18.23
N ILE A 4 1.54 -17.46 17.08
CA ILE A 4 0.53 -17.06 16.09
C ILE A 4 -0.86 -17.21 16.71
N LYS A 5 -1.60 -16.08 16.80
CA LYS A 5 -2.95 -16.02 17.38
C LYS A 5 -4.05 -16.08 16.35
N PHE A 6 -3.79 -15.57 15.15
CA PHE A 6 -4.76 -15.48 14.06
C PHE A 6 -4.26 -16.27 12.87
N GLY A 7 -5.09 -17.18 12.38
CA GLY A 7 -4.79 -18.02 11.25
C GLY A 7 -4.00 -19.30 11.58
N HIS A 8 -3.72 -20.05 10.53
CA HIS A 8 -2.92 -21.26 10.55
C HIS A 8 -1.85 -21.22 9.48
N LEU A 9 -0.59 -21.42 9.87
CA LEU A 9 0.56 -21.41 8.98
C LEU A 9 1.28 -22.75 8.99
N GLU A 10 1.37 -23.39 7.83
CA GLU A 10 2.20 -24.58 7.59
C GLU A 10 3.54 -24.15 6.99
N LEU A 11 4.64 -24.56 7.58
CA LEU A 11 5.98 -24.24 7.12
C LEU A 11 6.74 -25.54 6.83
N THR A 12 7.21 -25.66 5.60
CA THR A 12 8.19 -26.69 5.22
C THR A 12 9.56 -26.00 5.09
N ASN A 13 10.52 -26.41 5.91
CA ASN A 13 11.86 -25.87 5.88
C ASN A 13 12.68 -26.44 4.71
N TYR A 14 13.82 -25.80 4.37
CA TYR A 14 14.71 -26.24 3.28
C TYR A 14 15.30 -27.66 3.51
N ASP A 15 15.32 -28.16 4.76
CA ASP A 15 15.72 -29.51 5.13
C ASP A 15 14.55 -30.53 5.07
N GLY A 16 13.38 -30.12 4.58
CA GLY A 16 12.18 -30.94 4.46
C GLY A 16 11.37 -31.10 5.75
N LYS A 17 11.79 -30.52 6.87
CA LYS A 17 11.02 -30.57 8.12
C LYS A 17 9.78 -29.69 8.04
N ASN A 18 8.66 -30.23 8.55
CA ASN A 18 7.39 -29.55 8.58
C ASN A 18 7.09 -29.01 9.98
N TYR A 19 6.55 -27.82 10.01
CA TYR A 19 6.11 -27.13 11.23
C TYR A 19 4.71 -26.56 11.01
N SER A 20 3.93 -26.53 12.07
CA SER A 20 2.56 -26.01 12.07
C SER A 20 2.41 -25.00 13.19
N PHE A 21 1.82 -23.84 12.89
CA PHE A 21 1.66 -22.74 13.82
C PHE A 21 0.23 -22.19 13.75
N GLY A 22 -0.28 -21.75 14.89
CA GLY A 22 -1.63 -21.20 15.00
C GLY A 22 -2.71 -22.27 15.12
N ASN A 23 -3.97 -21.90 14.82
CA ASN A 23 -5.11 -22.80 14.98
C ASN A 23 -5.45 -23.54 13.66
N PRO A 24 -5.31 -24.89 13.59
CA PRO A 24 -5.62 -25.67 12.38
C PRO A 24 -7.08 -25.56 11.93
N LYS A 25 -8.00 -25.18 12.83
CA LYS A 25 -9.44 -24.99 12.55
C LYS A 25 -9.77 -23.60 12.02
N ASP A 26 -8.79 -22.66 11.97
CA ASP A 26 -8.99 -21.33 11.42
C ASP A 26 -9.25 -21.40 9.90
N ASN A 27 -10.13 -20.54 9.42
CA ASN A 27 -10.42 -20.43 7.98
C ASN A 27 -9.29 -19.75 7.21
N LEU A 28 -8.52 -18.89 7.88
CA LEU A 28 -7.36 -18.20 7.29
C LEU A 28 -6.14 -19.13 7.36
N LYS A 29 -5.81 -19.76 6.24
CA LYS A 29 -4.69 -20.71 6.14
C LYS A 29 -3.68 -20.26 5.09
N ALA A 30 -2.41 -20.44 5.41
CA ALA A 30 -1.32 -20.27 4.46
C ALA A 30 -0.29 -21.39 4.64
N ASN A 31 0.49 -21.61 3.59
CA ASN A 31 1.66 -22.45 3.63
C ASN A 31 2.87 -21.67 3.16
N ILE A 32 4.05 -22.06 3.60
CA ILE A 32 5.33 -21.55 3.12
C ILE A 32 6.31 -22.71 3.01
N LYS A 33 6.95 -22.85 1.85
CA LYS A 33 8.01 -23.83 1.63
C LYS A 33 9.30 -23.08 1.37
N ILE A 34 10.22 -23.17 2.31
CA ILE A 34 11.53 -22.51 2.24
C ILE A 34 12.42 -23.32 1.32
N LYS A 35 12.96 -22.68 0.29
CA LYS A 35 13.89 -23.27 -0.68
C LYS A 35 15.34 -22.93 -0.37
N ASN A 36 15.58 -21.79 0.29
CA ASN A 36 16.93 -21.27 0.52
C ASN A 36 17.08 -20.82 1.97
N LYS A 37 18.21 -21.19 2.60
CA LYS A 37 18.57 -20.79 3.97
C LYS A 37 18.65 -19.27 4.17
N ASN A 38 18.89 -18.52 3.10
CA ASN A 38 18.94 -17.05 3.15
C ASN A 38 17.57 -16.42 3.52
N PHE A 39 16.47 -17.14 3.32
CA PHE A 39 15.13 -16.69 3.74
C PHE A 39 15.11 -16.25 5.20
N THR A 40 15.55 -17.11 6.10
CA THR A 40 15.55 -16.83 7.54
C THR A 40 16.43 -15.63 7.88
N PHE A 41 17.60 -15.54 7.27
CA PHE A 41 18.52 -14.41 7.46
C PHE A 41 17.88 -13.08 6.99
N ASN A 42 17.29 -13.07 5.79
CA ASN A 42 16.64 -11.88 5.23
C ASN A 42 15.44 -11.43 6.10
N LEU A 43 14.64 -12.39 6.56
CA LEU A 43 13.48 -12.10 7.41
C LEU A 43 13.90 -11.48 8.75
N ILE A 44 14.95 -12.01 9.38
CA ILE A 44 15.50 -11.48 10.64
C ILE A 44 16.11 -10.10 10.44
N LYS A 45 16.89 -9.92 9.36
CA LYS A 45 17.63 -8.68 9.07
C LYS A 45 16.70 -7.51 8.68
N SER A 46 15.70 -7.77 7.87
CA SER A 46 14.92 -6.74 7.17
C SER A 46 13.39 -6.89 7.36
N GLY A 47 12.91 -7.82 8.18
CA GLY A 47 11.49 -7.98 8.50
C GLY A 47 10.62 -8.17 7.26
N SER A 48 9.59 -7.34 7.11
CA SER A 48 8.67 -7.40 5.95
C SER A 48 9.35 -7.16 4.61
N VAL A 49 10.36 -6.29 4.57
CA VAL A 49 11.17 -6.07 3.35
C VAL A 49 11.94 -7.34 3.02
N GLY A 50 12.56 -7.99 4.01
CA GLY A 50 13.25 -9.27 3.81
C GLY A 50 12.34 -10.41 3.36
N LEU A 51 11.07 -10.41 3.77
CA LEU A 51 10.06 -11.33 3.26
C LEU A 51 9.78 -11.07 1.77
N ALA A 52 9.58 -9.82 1.38
CA ALA A 52 9.32 -9.43 -0.01
C ALA A 52 10.53 -9.73 -0.92
N GLU A 53 11.75 -9.35 -0.51
CA GLU A 53 12.97 -9.67 -1.24
C GLU A 53 13.17 -11.19 -1.39
N SER A 54 12.86 -11.96 -0.35
CA SER A 54 12.96 -13.42 -0.40
C SER A 54 11.94 -14.04 -1.36
N TYR A 55 10.74 -13.47 -1.48
CA TYR A 55 9.76 -13.88 -2.47
C TYR A 55 10.22 -13.59 -3.90
N MET A 56 10.69 -12.36 -4.16
CA MET A 56 11.21 -11.95 -5.47
C MET A 56 12.44 -12.76 -5.92
N ASN A 57 13.26 -13.20 -4.97
CA ASN A 57 14.46 -14.03 -5.23
C ASN A 57 14.20 -15.54 -5.16
N ASP A 58 12.93 -15.97 -5.13
CA ASP A 58 12.52 -17.39 -5.08
C ASP A 58 13.14 -18.19 -3.91
N HIS A 59 13.40 -17.52 -2.78
CA HIS A 59 13.88 -18.17 -1.58
C HIS A 59 12.80 -19.00 -0.87
N PHE A 60 11.54 -18.78 -1.17
CA PHE A 60 10.40 -19.57 -0.72
C PHE A 60 9.27 -19.55 -1.73
N GLU A 61 8.36 -20.51 -1.61
CA GLU A 61 7.10 -20.56 -2.35
C GLU A 61 5.91 -20.65 -1.39
N THR A 62 4.75 -20.21 -1.84
CA THR A 62 3.46 -20.31 -1.14
C THR A 62 2.34 -20.50 -2.14
N LYS A 63 1.32 -21.27 -1.77
CA LYS A 63 0.12 -21.46 -2.60
C LYS A 63 -0.81 -20.26 -2.57
N ASN A 64 -0.75 -19.46 -1.51
CA ASN A 64 -1.61 -18.28 -1.33
C ASN A 64 -0.83 -17.17 -0.62
N LEU A 65 -0.26 -16.26 -1.42
CA LEU A 65 0.53 -15.14 -0.92
C LEU A 65 -0.33 -14.15 -0.12
N SER A 66 -1.58 -13.92 -0.53
CA SER A 66 -2.49 -13.00 0.17
C SER A 66 -2.76 -13.47 1.59
N ASN A 67 -3.09 -14.75 1.77
CA ASN A 67 -3.31 -15.32 3.11
C ASN A 67 -2.04 -15.27 3.95
N LEU A 68 -0.86 -15.53 3.36
CA LEU A 68 0.41 -15.44 4.07
C LEU A 68 0.66 -14.01 4.57
N ILE A 69 0.43 -13.01 3.73
CA ILE A 69 0.54 -11.60 4.10
C ILE A 69 -0.46 -11.25 5.18
N GLU A 70 -1.72 -11.68 5.06
CA GLU A 70 -2.76 -11.40 6.04
C GLU A 70 -2.44 -12.03 7.42
N ILE A 71 -2.01 -13.29 7.46
CA ILE A 71 -1.56 -13.93 8.71
C ILE A 71 -0.40 -13.14 9.32
N THR A 72 0.57 -12.74 8.52
CA THR A 72 1.73 -11.97 8.98
C THR A 72 1.30 -10.62 9.56
N ALA A 73 0.44 -9.90 8.86
CA ALA A 73 -0.06 -8.59 9.29
C ALA A 73 -0.88 -8.66 10.59
N ARG A 74 -1.79 -9.62 10.69
CA ARG A 74 -2.62 -9.81 11.90
C ARG A 74 -1.80 -10.22 13.13
N ASN A 75 -0.65 -10.86 12.93
CA ASN A 75 0.26 -11.29 13.98
C ASN A 75 1.51 -10.42 14.13
N ILE A 76 1.53 -9.22 13.56
CA ILE A 76 2.73 -8.38 13.51
C ILE A 76 3.33 -8.10 14.91
N LYS A 77 2.46 -7.88 15.93
CA LYS A 77 2.89 -7.63 17.30
C LYS A 77 3.61 -8.84 17.93
N GLN A 78 3.17 -10.05 17.60
CA GLN A 78 3.77 -11.31 18.06
C GLN A 78 5.11 -11.55 17.37
N ILE A 79 5.18 -11.24 16.07
CA ILE A 79 6.40 -11.38 15.26
C ILE A 79 7.48 -10.39 15.71
N HIS A 80 7.11 -9.14 16.01
CA HIS A 80 8.04 -8.14 16.51
C HIS A 80 8.64 -8.45 17.90
N LYS A 81 7.95 -9.20 18.76
CA LYS A 81 8.55 -9.68 20.03
C LYS A 81 9.75 -10.59 19.79
N PHE A 82 9.80 -11.29 18.68
CA PHE A 82 10.94 -12.15 18.29
C PHE A 82 12.11 -11.38 17.67
N SER A 83 11.83 -10.34 16.89
CA SER A 83 12.88 -9.48 16.31
C SER A 83 13.56 -8.59 17.34
N GLY A 84 12.92 -8.29 18.47
CA GLY A 84 13.51 -7.54 19.58
C GLY A 84 14.62 -8.27 20.34
N LEU A 85 14.81 -9.58 20.10
CA LEU A 85 15.93 -10.35 20.66
C LEU A 85 17.25 -10.19 19.87
N LEU A 86 17.16 -9.69 18.61
CA LEU A 86 18.31 -9.36 17.78
C LEU A 86 18.15 -7.88 17.41
N ASP A 87 18.79 -7.02 18.19
CA ASP A 87 18.64 -5.57 18.07
C ASP A 87 19.35 -5.03 16.80
N PHE A 88 18.83 -5.40 15.64
CA PHE A 88 19.18 -4.78 14.35
C PHE A 88 18.62 -3.36 14.24
N SER A 89 17.79 -2.92 15.21
CA SER A 89 17.23 -1.57 15.24
C SER A 89 18.33 -0.52 15.34
N PHE A 90 19.42 -0.81 16.07
CA PHE A 90 20.56 0.09 16.19
C PHE A 90 21.30 0.29 14.86
N ILE A 91 21.48 -0.77 14.07
CA ILE A 91 22.12 -0.68 12.74
C ILE A 91 21.20 0.07 11.76
N ASN A 92 19.89 -0.17 11.82
CA ASN A 92 18.91 0.56 11.02
C ASN A 92 18.76 2.01 11.48
N TYR A 93 18.85 2.28 12.78
CA TYR A 93 18.88 3.62 13.34
C TYR A 93 20.13 4.40 12.88
N LEU A 94 21.32 3.80 12.93
CA LEU A 94 22.53 4.41 12.40
C LEU A 94 22.44 4.66 10.89
N LYS A 95 21.93 3.71 10.10
CA LYS A 95 21.69 3.92 8.66
C LYS A 95 20.73 5.10 8.42
N ASN A 96 19.66 5.23 9.21
CA ASN A 96 18.70 6.31 9.07
C ASN A 96 19.26 7.68 9.47
N ILE A 97 20.21 7.75 10.42
CA ILE A 97 20.92 9.00 10.76
C ILE A 97 21.78 9.48 9.59
N PHE A 98 22.43 8.57 8.85
CA PHE A 98 23.22 8.90 7.66
C PHE A 98 22.36 9.18 6.41
N ILE A 99 21.07 8.83 6.42
CA ILE A 99 20.12 9.08 5.34
C ILE A 99 19.39 10.41 5.62
N LYS A 100 20.11 11.55 5.49
CA LYS A 100 19.45 12.87 5.56
C LYS A 100 18.46 13.03 4.41
N ASN A 101 17.20 13.35 4.76
CA ASN A 101 16.19 13.79 3.79
C ASN A 101 16.55 15.18 3.28
N THR A 102 17.31 15.26 2.20
CA THR A 102 17.53 16.52 1.48
C THR A 102 16.42 16.75 0.46
N LYS A 103 16.12 18.01 0.11
CA LYS A 103 15.11 18.35 -0.92
C LYS A 103 15.33 17.57 -2.23
N ASN A 104 16.58 17.44 -2.68
CA ASN A 104 16.93 16.71 -3.91
C ASN A 104 16.65 15.20 -3.78
N ARG A 105 16.92 14.61 -2.61
CA ARG A 105 16.68 13.19 -2.38
C ARG A 105 15.18 12.88 -2.24
N SER A 106 14.42 13.78 -1.61
CA SER A 106 12.96 13.68 -1.56
C SER A 106 12.36 13.72 -2.95
N LYS A 107 12.83 14.65 -3.83
CA LYS A 107 12.39 14.72 -5.23
C LYS A 107 12.68 13.42 -5.99
N THR A 108 13.89 12.88 -5.85
CA THR A 108 14.28 11.62 -6.50
C THR A 108 13.48 10.41 -5.95
N ASN A 109 13.20 10.37 -4.65
CA ASN A 109 12.41 9.30 -4.07
C ASN A 109 10.94 9.35 -4.50
N ILE A 110 10.36 10.56 -4.58
CA ILE A 110 8.99 10.76 -5.08
C ILE A 110 8.91 10.37 -6.56
N SER A 111 9.87 10.83 -7.39
CA SER A 111 9.94 10.44 -8.80
C SER A 111 9.98 8.92 -8.96
N LYS A 112 10.91 8.24 -8.29
CA LYS A 112 11.01 6.77 -8.34
C LYS A 112 9.76 6.03 -7.87
N HIS A 113 9.04 6.59 -6.91
CA HIS A 113 7.80 5.98 -6.41
C HIS A 113 6.69 6.01 -7.47
N TYR A 114 6.61 7.08 -8.25
CA TYR A 114 5.62 7.25 -9.32
C TYR A 114 6.11 6.78 -10.70
N ASP A 115 7.42 6.53 -10.89
CA ASP A 115 8.03 6.04 -12.13
C ASP A 115 7.61 4.61 -12.55
N LEU A 116 6.81 3.93 -11.72
CA LEU A 116 6.22 2.63 -12.05
C LEU A 116 5.19 2.67 -13.18
N GLY A 117 4.72 3.87 -13.53
CA GLY A 117 3.80 4.12 -14.64
C GLY A 117 2.35 3.77 -14.35
N ASN A 118 1.46 4.27 -15.21
CA ASN A 118 0.01 4.10 -15.06
C ASN A 118 -0.42 2.63 -15.12
N GLU A 119 0.25 1.81 -15.94
CA GLU A 119 -0.05 0.38 -16.06
C GLU A 119 0.07 -0.35 -14.71
N PHE A 120 1.14 -0.06 -13.94
CA PHE A 120 1.30 -0.65 -12.62
C PHE A 120 0.20 -0.24 -11.65
N PHE A 121 -0.14 1.05 -11.59
CA PHE A 121 -1.16 1.57 -10.68
C PHE A 121 -2.57 1.08 -11.05
N SER A 122 -2.85 0.89 -12.34
CA SER A 122 -4.14 0.37 -12.82
C SER A 122 -4.42 -1.08 -12.42
N LEU A 123 -3.39 -1.84 -12.02
CA LEU A 123 -3.57 -3.24 -11.56
C LEU A 123 -4.30 -3.35 -10.22
N TRP A 124 -4.29 -2.30 -9.40
CA TRP A 124 -4.78 -2.38 -8.01
C TRP A 124 -5.50 -1.13 -7.51
N LEU A 125 -5.43 -0.01 -8.23
CA LEU A 125 -6.25 1.17 -7.95
C LEU A 125 -7.58 1.07 -8.70
N ASP A 126 -8.53 1.93 -8.31
CA ASP A 126 -9.78 2.13 -9.02
C ASP A 126 -9.58 2.89 -10.35
N LYS A 127 -10.66 3.06 -11.11
CA LYS A 127 -10.64 3.71 -12.44
C LYS A 127 -10.11 5.15 -12.41
N THR A 128 -10.21 5.84 -11.29
CA THR A 128 -9.72 7.21 -11.13
C THR A 128 -8.24 7.27 -10.80
N LEU A 129 -7.58 6.11 -10.63
CA LEU A 129 -6.20 5.97 -10.16
C LEU A 129 -5.96 6.73 -8.85
N THR A 130 -6.94 6.77 -7.97
CA THR A 130 -6.84 7.51 -6.72
C THR A 130 -5.92 6.81 -5.72
N TYR A 131 -4.69 7.30 -5.62
CA TYR A 131 -3.67 6.75 -4.74
C TYR A 131 -3.72 7.38 -3.34
N SER A 132 -4.88 7.26 -2.71
CA SER A 132 -5.10 7.64 -1.31
C SER A 132 -6.22 6.82 -0.70
N SER A 133 -6.31 6.79 0.64
CA SER A 133 -7.30 5.99 1.36
C SER A 133 -8.73 6.32 0.91
N ALA A 134 -9.53 5.29 0.66
CA ALA A 134 -10.95 5.40 0.42
C ALA A 134 -11.75 5.40 1.74
N ILE A 135 -13.02 5.81 1.71
CA ILE A 135 -13.93 5.72 2.85
C ILE A 135 -14.99 4.68 2.54
N PHE A 136 -14.79 3.48 3.08
CA PHE A 136 -15.73 2.39 3.00
C PHE A 136 -16.84 2.55 4.04
N ASP A 137 -18.05 2.12 3.69
CA ASP A 137 -19.18 1.98 4.59
C ASP A 137 -20.03 0.77 4.15
N GLU A 138 -21.22 0.57 4.75
CA GLU A 138 -22.08 -0.57 4.41
C GLU A 138 -22.58 -0.54 2.97
N LYS A 139 -22.72 0.65 2.36
CA LYS A 139 -23.21 0.87 0.99
C LYS A 139 -22.08 0.87 -0.04
N ASN A 140 -20.90 1.36 0.36
CA ASN A 140 -19.75 1.57 -0.53
C ASN A 140 -18.66 0.54 -0.23
N LYS A 141 -18.87 -0.70 -0.72
CA LYS A 141 -17.96 -1.86 -0.52
C LYS A 141 -16.94 -2.00 -1.63
N ASP A 142 -17.25 -1.51 -2.82
CA ASP A 142 -16.32 -1.43 -3.94
C ASP A 142 -15.36 -0.25 -3.77
N LEU A 143 -14.13 -0.38 -4.30
CA LEU A 143 -13.10 0.65 -4.14
C LEU A 143 -13.48 1.95 -4.83
N SER A 144 -14.06 1.91 -6.02
CA SER A 144 -14.50 3.10 -6.76
C SER A 144 -15.61 3.85 -6.01
N ASP A 145 -16.57 3.12 -5.45
CA ASP A 145 -17.66 3.70 -4.67
C ASP A 145 -17.14 4.31 -3.36
N ALA A 146 -16.19 3.65 -2.71
CA ALA A 146 -15.56 4.15 -1.50
C ALA A 146 -14.70 5.41 -1.76
N GLN A 147 -14.05 5.51 -2.93
CA GLN A 147 -13.36 6.74 -3.36
C GLN A 147 -14.37 7.87 -3.65
N ASN A 148 -15.46 7.59 -4.35
CA ASN A 148 -16.53 8.55 -4.58
C ASN A 148 -17.18 9.05 -3.27
N ASN A 149 -17.37 8.14 -2.30
CA ASN A 149 -17.85 8.50 -0.96
C ASN A 149 -16.89 9.46 -0.25
N LYS A 150 -15.57 9.22 -0.33
CA LYS A 150 -14.56 10.15 0.17
C LYS A 150 -14.68 11.53 -0.51
N TYR A 151 -14.79 11.57 -1.82
CA TYR A 151 -14.92 12.81 -2.57
C TYR A 151 -16.17 13.59 -2.18
N GLN A 152 -17.30 12.89 -2.05
CA GLN A 152 -18.54 13.54 -1.60
C GLN A 152 -18.40 14.13 -0.20
N LYS A 153 -17.78 13.40 0.74
CA LYS A 153 -17.52 13.92 2.10
C LYS A 153 -16.61 15.15 2.10
N LEU A 154 -15.61 15.20 1.22
CA LEU A 154 -14.79 16.40 1.06
C LEU A 154 -15.62 17.59 0.53
N ILE A 155 -16.47 17.36 -0.46
CA ILE A 155 -17.38 18.38 -0.99
C ILE A 155 -18.35 18.89 0.07
N ASP A 156 -18.91 17.99 0.87
CA ASP A 156 -19.83 18.35 1.98
C ASP A 156 -19.14 19.22 3.04
N LEU A 157 -17.82 19.09 3.19
CA LEU A 157 -17.04 19.93 4.09
C LEU A 157 -16.72 21.30 3.50
N ILE A 158 -16.29 21.37 2.23
CA ILE A 158 -15.89 22.63 1.59
C ILE A 158 -17.11 23.43 1.08
N LYS A 159 -18.23 22.75 0.76
CA LYS A 159 -19.50 23.35 0.29
C LYS A 159 -19.30 24.37 -0.83
N PRO A 160 -18.72 23.97 -1.98
CA PRO A 160 -18.38 24.91 -3.03
C PRO A 160 -19.64 25.52 -3.65
N GLY A 161 -19.65 26.84 -3.85
CA GLY A 161 -20.66 27.55 -4.58
C GLY A 161 -20.33 27.72 -6.06
N THR A 162 -21.34 28.12 -6.86
CA THR A 162 -21.15 28.41 -8.29
C THR A 162 -20.12 29.54 -8.49
N GLY A 163 -19.14 29.30 -9.32
CA GLY A 163 -18.05 30.25 -9.63
C GLY A 163 -16.93 30.32 -8.62
N ASP A 164 -16.97 29.53 -7.54
CA ASP A 164 -15.89 29.48 -6.55
C ASP A 164 -14.58 29.00 -7.17
N LYS A 165 -13.48 29.49 -6.57
CA LYS A 165 -12.13 29.03 -6.92
C LYS A 165 -11.68 27.97 -5.93
N VAL A 166 -11.38 26.77 -6.44
CA VAL A 166 -10.92 25.64 -5.64
C VAL A 166 -9.48 25.30 -6.04
N LEU A 167 -8.60 25.12 -5.07
CA LEU A 167 -7.23 24.64 -5.28
C LEU A 167 -7.09 23.24 -4.69
N GLU A 168 -6.76 22.27 -5.54
CA GLU A 168 -6.39 20.92 -5.10
C GLU A 168 -4.86 20.74 -5.10
N ILE A 169 -4.29 20.53 -3.90
CA ILE A 169 -2.85 20.28 -3.74
C ILE A 169 -2.63 18.77 -3.59
N GLY A 170 -1.90 18.18 -4.53
CA GLY A 170 -1.67 16.74 -4.57
C GLY A 170 -2.79 15.99 -5.29
N CYS A 171 -3.30 16.54 -6.39
CA CYS A 171 -4.42 15.96 -7.12
C CYS A 171 -4.13 14.58 -7.76
N GLY A 172 -2.89 14.11 -7.75
CA GLY A 172 -2.52 12.82 -8.33
C GLY A 172 -2.91 12.77 -9.81
N TRP A 173 -3.75 11.81 -10.17
CA TRP A 173 -4.32 11.65 -11.52
C TRP A 173 -5.62 12.45 -11.73
N GLY A 174 -6.01 13.31 -10.79
CA GLY A 174 -7.16 14.22 -10.94
C GLY A 174 -8.53 13.61 -10.63
N GLY A 175 -8.59 12.48 -9.93
CA GLY A 175 -9.87 11.82 -9.64
C GLY A 175 -10.84 12.69 -8.87
N PHE A 176 -10.40 13.45 -7.86
CA PHE A 176 -11.27 14.41 -7.15
C PHE A 176 -11.67 15.60 -8.04
N ALA A 177 -10.70 16.13 -8.81
CA ALA A 177 -10.94 17.23 -9.74
C ALA A 177 -12.05 16.88 -10.74
N GLU A 178 -11.98 15.69 -11.34
CA GLU A 178 -12.98 15.18 -12.26
C GLU A 178 -14.37 15.03 -11.58
N TYR A 179 -14.39 14.45 -10.37
CA TYR A 179 -15.61 14.24 -9.61
C TYR A 179 -16.28 15.58 -9.24
N LEU A 180 -15.49 16.57 -8.81
CA LEU A 180 -15.95 17.90 -8.45
C LEU A 180 -16.48 18.64 -9.69
N GLY A 181 -15.70 18.69 -10.78
CA GLY A 181 -16.06 19.40 -12.00
C GLY A 181 -17.29 18.85 -12.73
N LYS A 182 -17.62 17.55 -12.54
CA LYS A 182 -18.87 16.97 -13.07
C LYS A 182 -20.11 17.40 -12.32
N LYS A 183 -19.98 17.88 -11.08
CA LYS A 183 -21.12 18.17 -10.19
C LYS A 183 -21.31 19.64 -9.88
N TYR A 184 -20.25 20.43 -9.97
CA TYR A 184 -20.26 21.83 -9.55
C TYR A 184 -19.59 22.70 -10.60
N ASP A 185 -20.17 23.86 -10.83
CA ASP A 185 -19.58 24.90 -11.67
C ASP A 185 -18.58 25.71 -10.83
N VAL A 186 -17.33 25.29 -10.85
CA VAL A 186 -16.22 25.87 -10.08
C VAL A 186 -15.00 26.09 -10.98
N LYS A 187 -14.15 27.04 -10.59
CA LYS A 187 -12.82 27.20 -11.20
C LYS A 187 -11.82 26.39 -10.40
N LEU A 188 -11.27 25.34 -11.01
CA LEU A 188 -10.41 24.38 -10.34
C LEU A 188 -8.98 24.49 -10.81
N ASP A 189 -8.07 24.77 -9.87
CA ASP A 189 -6.62 24.70 -10.06
C ASP A 189 -6.06 23.46 -9.37
N CYS A 190 -5.24 22.68 -10.06
CA CYS A 190 -4.70 21.43 -9.55
C CYS A 190 -3.16 21.43 -9.58
N ILE A 191 -2.54 21.02 -8.48
CA ILE A 191 -1.09 20.85 -8.39
C ILE A 191 -0.76 19.37 -8.08
N THR A 192 0.06 18.75 -8.92
CA THR A 192 0.53 17.36 -8.70
C THR A 192 2.02 17.23 -8.90
N THR A 193 2.62 16.25 -8.24
CA THR A 193 4.01 15.80 -8.47
C THR A 193 4.07 14.60 -9.41
N VAL A 194 2.90 14.06 -9.85
CA VAL A 194 2.80 12.93 -10.77
C VAL A 194 2.99 13.43 -12.20
N SER A 195 4.08 13.05 -12.85
CA SER A 195 4.45 13.53 -14.20
C SER A 195 3.66 12.84 -15.34
N TYR A 196 2.91 11.79 -15.07
CA TYR A 196 2.19 10.97 -16.06
C TYR A 196 0.70 11.30 -16.17
N THR A 197 0.26 12.41 -15.61
CA THR A 197 -1.14 12.84 -15.69
C THR A 197 -1.42 13.46 -17.04
N HIS A 198 -1.87 12.68 -18.01
CA HIS A 198 -2.55 13.16 -19.18
C HIS A 198 -4.07 13.06 -18.98
N LEU A 199 -4.58 13.77 -17.99
CA LEU A 199 -6.01 14.02 -17.88
C LEU A 199 -6.36 15.22 -18.74
N THR A 200 -6.91 14.96 -19.91
CA THR A 200 -7.76 15.94 -20.56
C THR A 200 -9.06 15.99 -19.77
N LEU A 201 -9.15 16.91 -18.80
CA LEU A 201 -10.45 17.25 -18.22
C LEU A 201 -11.35 17.71 -19.36
N PRO A 202 -12.60 17.22 -19.43
CA PRO A 202 -13.54 17.77 -20.40
C PRO A 202 -13.67 19.26 -20.07
N THR A 203 -13.12 20.11 -20.92
CA THR A 203 -13.41 21.54 -20.89
C THR A 203 -14.89 21.67 -21.13
N SER A 204 -15.64 22.10 -20.12
CA SER A 204 -17.04 22.52 -20.33
C SER A 204 -17.01 23.71 -21.26
N THR A 205 -17.17 23.44 -22.56
CA THR A 205 -17.55 24.47 -23.53
C THR A 205 -19.00 24.81 -23.27
N HIS A 206 -19.24 25.72 -22.36
CA HIS A 206 -20.48 26.46 -22.34
C HIS A 206 -20.21 27.75 -23.12
N GLY A 207 -20.64 27.71 -24.42
CA GLY A 207 -20.86 28.89 -25.22
C GLY A 207 -22.06 29.69 -24.72
#